data_22b4003219f80dd7dfe1b0db92cd2835
#
_entry.id   22b4003219f80dd7dfe1b0db92cd2835
#
_cell.length_a   1.000
_cell.length_b   1.000
_cell.length_c   1.000
_cell.angle_alpha   90.00
_cell.angle_beta   90.00
_cell.angle_gamma   90.00
#
_symmetry.space_group_name_H-M   'P 1'
#
loop_
_entity.id
_entity.type
_entity.pdbx_description
1 polymer ?
#
loop_
_entity_poly.entity_id
_entity_poly.type
_entity_poly.pdbx_seq_one_letter_code
_entity_poly.pdbx_strand_id
1 'polypeptide(L)'
;MSEHYPFVNYPLPYSYNALEPYIDERTMYLHHDRHLQTYVDNLNNILKTQPQLQNMTLEQLILHAPSFPENIRTPLLNNAGGVYNHRFYFNNMASPSIDRPLGTFAFYLDQTFGNFQNFEDQFSAAALSVFGSGYAWLVADRDGTLQIITTANQDTPLPMHLHPLLNLDLWEHAYYLKHFNNRTSYIKDWFHLVNWKTVAQNYLAFINGYT
;
A
#
# COMPACT_ATOMS: atom_id res chain seq x y z
N MET A 1 -13.33 11.54 11.59
CA MET A 1 -14.43 11.22 10.66
C MET A 1 -13.81 10.46 9.52
N SER A 2 -14.37 9.31 9.15
CA SER A 2 -13.91 8.54 7.99
C SER A 2 -14.23 9.31 6.69
N GLU A 3 -13.26 9.35 5.76
CA GLU A 3 -13.43 10.02 4.49
C GLU A 3 -14.43 9.27 3.59
N HIS A 4 -15.24 10.01 2.88
CA HIS A 4 -16.18 9.51 1.85
C HIS A 4 -16.22 10.48 0.67
N TYR A 5 -16.99 10.16 -0.37
CA TYR A 5 -17.11 11.00 -1.57
C TYR A 5 -17.43 12.48 -1.23
N PRO A 6 -16.78 13.44 -1.91
CA PRO A 6 -15.71 13.23 -2.89
C PRO A 6 -14.35 12.95 -2.22
N PHE A 7 -13.64 11.94 -2.73
CA PHE A 7 -12.27 11.66 -2.30
C PHE A 7 -11.31 12.72 -2.81
N VAL A 8 -10.24 13.00 -2.04
CA VAL A 8 -9.26 14.04 -2.35
C VAL A 8 -7.85 13.44 -2.37
N ASN A 9 -7.00 13.87 -3.31
CA ASN A 9 -5.59 13.54 -3.27
C ASN A 9 -4.90 14.48 -2.27
N TYR A 10 -4.61 13.98 -1.06
CA TYR A 10 -3.94 14.75 -0.01
C TYR A 10 -2.45 14.89 -0.33
N PRO A 11 -1.82 16.03 0.05
CA PRO A 11 -0.38 16.19 -0.09
C PRO A 11 0.40 15.05 0.62
N LEU A 12 1.56 14.68 0.05
CA LEU A 12 2.49 13.77 0.72
C LEU A 12 2.92 14.34 2.08
N PRO A 13 3.20 13.49 3.10
CA PRO A 13 3.73 13.94 4.38
C PRO A 13 5.21 14.38 4.32
N TYR A 14 5.83 14.36 3.14
CA TYR A 14 7.21 14.73 2.85
C TYR A 14 7.32 15.34 1.44
N SER A 15 8.43 16.02 1.14
CA SER A 15 8.68 16.58 -0.19
C SER A 15 8.97 15.49 -1.23
N TYR A 16 8.75 15.77 -2.52
CA TYR A 16 8.97 14.79 -3.59
C TYR A 16 10.41 14.25 -3.64
N ASN A 17 11.41 15.07 -3.28
CA ASN A 17 12.82 14.67 -3.22
C ASN A 17 13.23 14.01 -1.91
N ALA A 18 12.32 13.84 -0.94
CA ALA A 18 12.66 13.31 0.38
C ALA A 18 13.13 11.85 0.36
N LEU A 19 12.80 11.11 -0.71
CA LEU A 19 13.14 9.69 -0.87
C LEU A 19 14.42 9.47 -1.69
N GLU A 20 15.09 10.56 -2.12
CA GLU A 20 16.40 10.45 -2.76
C GLU A 20 17.45 9.88 -1.77
N PRO A 21 18.41 9.10 -2.24
CA PRO A 21 18.69 8.77 -3.63
C PRO A 21 17.98 7.49 -4.13
N TYR A 22 17.06 6.92 -3.39
CA TYR A 22 16.47 5.60 -3.66
C TYR A 22 15.25 5.64 -4.60
N ILE A 23 14.37 6.63 -4.47
CA ILE A 23 13.31 6.95 -5.45
C ILE A 23 13.49 8.42 -5.83
N ASP A 24 13.52 8.70 -7.13
CA ASP A 24 13.76 10.05 -7.63
C ASP A 24 12.53 10.96 -7.52
N GLU A 25 12.78 12.27 -7.40
CA GLU A 25 11.76 13.32 -7.28
C GLU A 25 10.71 13.24 -8.41
N ARG A 26 11.16 12.97 -9.64
CA ARG A 26 10.28 12.90 -10.80
C ARG A 26 9.33 11.70 -10.70
N THR A 27 9.81 10.56 -10.26
CA THR A 27 8.97 9.39 -9.98
C THR A 27 7.92 9.74 -8.95
N MET A 28 8.29 10.37 -7.84
CA MET A 28 7.36 10.74 -6.76
C MET A 28 6.28 11.71 -7.24
N TYR A 29 6.66 12.74 -7.99
CA TYR A 29 5.69 13.68 -8.57
C TYR A 29 4.70 12.98 -9.52
N LEU A 30 5.19 12.16 -10.44
CA LEU A 30 4.34 11.45 -11.40
C LEU A 30 3.45 10.42 -10.71
N HIS A 31 4.00 9.70 -9.73
CA HIS A 31 3.30 8.66 -9.01
C HIS A 31 2.16 9.24 -8.16
N HIS A 32 2.39 10.35 -7.46
CA HIS A 32 1.41 11.01 -6.62
C HIS A 32 0.46 11.91 -7.43
N ASP A 33 0.98 12.88 -8.18
CA ASP A 33 0.15 13.94 -8.79
C ASP A 33 -0.48 13.51 -10.13
N ARG A 34 -0.07 12.37 -10.67
CA ARG A 34 -0.63 11.85 -11.93
C ARG A 34 -1.32 10.52 -11.72
N HIS A 35 -0.62 9.48 -11.27
CA HIS A 35 -1.23 8.15 -11.12
C HIS A 35 -2.28 8.14 -10.01
N LEU A 36 -1.94 8.50 -8.76
CA LEU A 36 -2.92 8.56 -7.68
C LEU A 36 -4.05 9.55 -7.98
N GLN A 37 -3.74 10.75 -8.51
CA GLN A 37 -4.78 11.72 -8.89
C GLN A 37 -5.75 11.14 -9.90
N THR A 38 -5.27 10.41 -10.91
CA THR A 38 -6.14 9.75 -11.90
C THR A 38 -7.08 8.73 -11.26
N TYR A 39 -6.59 7.92 -10.30
CA TYR A 39 -7.45 7.00 -9.55
C TYR A 39 -8.53 7.73 -8.74
N VAL A 40 -8.17 8.83 -8.08
CA VAL A 40 -9.11 9.67 -7.32
C VAL A 40 -10.18 10.27 -8.24
N ASP A 41 -9.77 10.85 -9.37
CA ASP A 41 -10.70 11.46 -10.33
C ASP A 41 -11.67 10.42 -10.91
N ASN A 42 -11.16 9.27 -11.32
CA ASN A 42 -11.97 8.18 -11.86
C ASN A 42 -12.95 7.62 -10.82
N LEU A 43 -12.50 7.40 -9.58
CA LEU A 43 -13.36 6.95 -8.49
C LEU A 43 -14.50 7.95 -8.25
N ASN A 44 -14.17 9.24 -8.16
CA ASN A 44 -15.16 10.30 -7.99
C ASN A 44 -16.14 10.37 -9.17
N ASN A 45 -15.67 10.19 -10.41
CA ASN A 45 -16.54 10.17 -11.59
C ASN A 45 -17.52 8.98 -11.56
N ILE A 46 -17.09 7.80 -11.10
CA ILE A 46 -17.97 6.65 -10.89
C ILE A 46 -19.02 6.99 -9.83
N LEU A 47 -18.59 7.46 -8.66
CA LEU A 47 -19.46 7.74 -7.52
C LEU A 47 -20.44 8.89 -7.76
N LYS A 48 -20.10 9.83 -8.63
CA LYS A 48 -21.01 10.92 -9.05
C LYS A 48 -22.33 10.39 -9.63
N THR A 49 -22.29 9.23 -10.28
CA THR A 49 -23.48 8.57 -10.86
C THR A 49 -24.10 7.52 -9.95
N GLN A 50 -23.56 7.34 -8.72
CA GLN A 50 -23.98 6.31 -7.77
C GLN A 50 -24.25 6.92 -6.38
N PRO A 51 -25.30 7.76 -6.21
CA PRO A 51 -25.54 8.48 -4.96
C PRO A 51 -25.64 7.58 -3.72
N GLN A 52 -26.12 6.33 -3.89
CA GLN A 52 -26.26 5.34 -2.82
C GLN A 52 -24.91 4.85 -2.25
N LEU A 53 -23.80 5.04 -2.98
CA LEU A 53 -22.44 4.65 -2.57
C LEU A 53 -21.63 5.81 -1.99
N GLN A 54 -22.11 7.05 -2.09
CA GLN A 54 -21.34 8.25 -1.75
C GLN A 54 -21.03 8.40 -0.26
N ASN A 55 -21.82 7.75 0.62
CA ASN A 55 -21.57 7.77 2.06
C ASN A 55 -20.69 6.61 2.55
N MET A 56 -20.19 5.77 1.64
CA MET A 56 -19.30 4.67 1.98
C MET A 56 -17.85 5.16 2.04
N THR A 57 -17.10 4.63 3.00
CA THR A 57 -15.64 4.83 3.05
C THR A 57 -14.94 4.05 1.95
N LEU A 58 -13.66 4.33 1.73
CA LEU A 58 -12.86 3.64 0.73
C LEU A 58 -12.81 2.13 0.98
N GLU A 59 -12.60 1.73 2.24
CA GLU A 59 -12.61 0.33 2.67
C GLU A 59 -13.99 -0.32 2.47
N GLN A 60 -15.06 0.39 2.81
CA GLN A 60 -16.42 -0.10 2.58
C GLN A 60 -16.72 -0.32 1.10
N LEU A 61 -16.30 0.60 0.23
CA LEU A 61 -16.43 0.45 -1.22
C LEU A 61 -15.73 -0.81 -1.73
N ILE A 62 -14.52 -1.09 -1.23
CA ILE A 62 -13.74 -2.28 -1.60
C ILE A 62 -14.41 -3.55 -1.07
N LEU A 63 -14.77 -3.57 0.22
CA LEU A 63 -15.33 -4.76 0.88
C LEU A 63 -16.71 -5.14 0.35
N HIS A 64 -17.55 -4.15 0.03
CA HIS A 64 -18.90 -4.39 -0.45
C HIS A 64 -19.00 -4.50 -1.99
N ALA A 65 -17.88 -4.33 -2.71
CA ALA A 65 -17.87 -4.39 -4.17
C ALA A 65 -18.52 -5.65 -4.78
N PRO A 66 -18.40 -6.86 -4.18
CA PRO A 66 -19.10 -8.05 -4.69
C PRO A 66 -20.62 -7.91 -4.78
N SER A 67 -21.23 -7.03 -3.96
CA SER A 67 -22.68 -6.76 -3.98
C SER A 67 -23.12 -5.73 -5.02
N PHE A 68 -22.17 -5.03 -5.67
CA PHE A 68 -22.49 -3.98 -6.63
C PHE A 68 -22.77 -4.56 -8.03
N PRO A 69 -23.56 -3.85 -8.86
CA PRO A 69 -23.80 -4.25 -10.23
C PRO A 69 -22.50 -4.48 -11.00
N GLU A 70 -22.48 -5.52 -11.84
CA GLU A 70 -21.27 -5.96 -12.55
C GLU A 70 -20.63 -4.86 -13.40
N ASN A 71 -21.44 -4.02 -14.03
CA ASN A 71 -20.98 -2.93 -14.90
C ASN A 71 -20.19 -1.82 -14.16
N ILE A 72 -20.35 -1.70 -12.83
CA ILE A 72 -19.60 -0.72 -12.02
C ILE A 72 -18.55 -1.39 -11.12
N ARG A 73 -18.72 -2.66 -10.80
CA ARG A 73 -17.86 -3.41 -9.84
C ARG A 73 -16.39 -3.33 -10.21
N THR A 74 -16.02 -3.77 -11.40
CA THR A 74 -14.61 -3.80 -11.83
C THR A 74 -13.98 -2.40 -11.90
N PRO A 75 -14.59 -1.40 -12.58
CA PRO A 75 -14.02 -0.06 -12.59
C PRO A 75 -13.96 0.58 -11.20
N LEU A 76 -14.95 0.30 -10.32
CA LEU A 76 -14.93 0.79 -8.95
C LEU A 76 -13.78 0.18 -8.16
N LEU A 77 -13.61 -1.15 -8.19
CA LEU A 77 -12.53 -1.85 -7.49
C LEU A 77 -11.16 -1.39 -7.97
N ASN A 78 -10.95 -1.27 -9.28
CA ASN A 78 -9.67 -0.82 -9.82
C ASN A 78 -9.29 0.58 -9.32
N ASN A 79 -10.26 1.49 -9.24
CA ASN A 79 -9.98 2.86 -8.83
C ASN A 79 -9.98 3.03 -7.30
N ALA A 80 -10.89 2.39 -6.56
CA ALA A 80 -10.88 2.39 -5.10
C ALA A 80 -9.62 1.70 -4.55
N GLY A 81 -9.27 0.53 -5.08
CA GLY A 81 -8.03 -0.16 -4.76
C GLY A 81 -6.79 0.68 -5.13
N GLY A 82 -6.82 1.35 -6.30
CA GLY A 82 -5.75 2.26 -6.71
C GLY A 82 -5.56 3.40 -5.70
N VAL A 83 -6.64 4.06 -5.27
CA VAL A 83 -6.56 5.10 -4.23
C VAL A 83 -6.02 4.53 -2.92
N TYR A 84 -6.56 3.38 -2.48
CA TYR A 84 -6.16 2.74 -1.23
C TYR A 84 -4.68 2.35 -1.22
N ASN A 85 -4.24 1.60 -2.23
CA ASN A 85 -2.88 1.07 -2.31
C ASN A 85 -1.81 2.16 -2.37
N HIS A 86 -2.04 3.22 -3.16
CA HIS A 86 -1.09 4.32 -3.29
C HIS A 86 -1.00 5.15 -2.01
N ARG A 87 -2.14 5.50 -1.39
CA ARG A 87 -2.14 6.22 -0.11
C ARG A 87 -1.40 5.42 0.97
N PHE A 88 -1.67 4.12 1.02
CA PHE A 88 -1.01 3.23 1.96
C PHE A 88 0.50 3.16 1.71
N TYR A 89 0.91 3.01 0.45
CA TYR A 89 2.30 2.99 0.03
C TYR A 89 3.05 4.27 0.44
N PHE A 90 2.51 5.44 0.12
CA PHE A 90 3.16 6.70 0.45
C PHE A 90 3.24 6.95 1.96
N ASN A 91 2.21 6.60 2.71
CA ASN A 91 2.19 6.79 4.16
C ASN A 91 3.16 5.85 4.92
N ASN A 92 3.53 4.75 4.31
CA ASN A 92 4.48 3.80 4.89
C ASN A 92 5.95 4.10 4.52
N MET A 93 6.22 5.19 3.81
CA MET A 93 7.58 5.64 3.49
C MET A 93 7.96 6.91 4.25
N ALA A 94 9.26 7.10 4.43
CA ALA A 94 9.88 8.28 5.02
C ALA A 94 11.26 8.52 4.38
N SER A 95 11.89 9.65 4.72
CA SER A 95 13.27 9.93 4.32
C SER A 95 14.19 8.74 4.67
N PRO A 96 15.21 8.47 3.86
CA PRO A 96 16.08 7.31 4.00
C PRO A 96 16.62 7.14 5.41
N SER A 97 16.51 5.93 5.93
CA SER A 97 17.08 5.54 7.22
C SER A 97 17.63 4.11 7.15
N ILE A 98 18.45 3.75 8.13
CA ILE A 98 18.88 2.38 8.38
C ILE A 98 18.08 1.74 9.52
N ASP A 99 16.97 2.38 9.88
CA ASP A 99 16.13 1.94 10.99
C ASP A 99 15.54 0.57 10.70
N ARG A 100 15.32 -0.17 11.78
CA ARG A 100 14.69 -1.48 11.78
C ARG A 100 13.51 -1.46 12.74
N PRO A 101 12.61 -2.42 12.63
CA PRO A 101 11.55 -2.60 13.62
C PRO A 101 12.15 -2.73 15.02
N LEU A 102 11.51 -2.10 16.00
CA LEU A 102 11.93 -2.13 17.40
C LEU A 102 10.77 -2.55 18.31
N GLY A 103 11.11 -2.95 19.54
CA GLY A 103 10.13 -3.25 20.58
C GLY A 103 9.22 -4.44 20.25
N THR A 104 7.96 -4.33 20.64
CA THR A 104 6.97 -5.41 20.52
C THR A 104 6.77 -5.87 19.07
N PHE A 105 6.76 -4.96 18.11
CA PHE A 105 6.60 -5.33 16.70
C PHE A 105 7.80 -6.14 16.18
N ALA A 106 9.03 -5.75 16.52
CA ALA A 106 10.22 -6.53 16.19
C ALA A 106 10.17 -7.95 16.75
N PHE A 107 9.71 -8.10 17.99
CA PHE A 107 9.52 -9.41 18.61
C PHE A 107 8.57 -10.31 17.79
N TYR A 108 7.39 -9.81 17.41
CA TYR A 108 6.45 -10.60 16.60
C TYR A 108 6.96 -10.89 15.20
N LEU A 109 7.69 -9.95 14.59
CA LEU A 109 8.33 -10.17 13.29
C LEU A 109 9.39 -11.28 13.38
N ASP A 110 10.24 -11.25 14.40
CA ASP A 110 11.25 -12.30 14.63
C ASP A 110 10.62 -13.65 14.98
N GLN A 111 9.51 -13.67 15.73
CA GLN A 111 8.77 -14.90 16.00
C GLN A 111 8.22 -15.54 14.72
N THR A 112 7.76 -14.72 13.78
CA THR A 112 7.15 -15.21 12.54
C THR A 112 8.21 -15.61 11.50
N PHE A 113 9.24 -14.78 11.32
CA PHE A 113 10.21 -14.93 10.21
C PHE A 113 11.59 -15.39 10.67
N GLY A 114 11.82 -15.52 11.99
CA GLY A 114 13.09 -15.93 12.59
C GLY A 114 14.02 -14.75 12.90
N ASN A 115 14.12 -13.77 12.02
CA ASN A 115 14.83 -12.50 12.19
C ASN A 115 14.49 -11.53 11.08
N PHE A 116 14.91 -10.28 11.24
CA PHE A 116 14.64 -9.23 10.25
C PHE A 116 15.22 -9.53 8.85
N GLN A 117 16.42 -10.10 8.76
CA GLN A 117 17.02 -10.44 7.46
C GLN A 117 16.20 -11.50 6.71
N ASN A 118 15.74 -12.52 7.41
CA ASN A 118 14.87 -13.54 6.82
C ASN A 118 13.54 -12.95 6.34
N PHE A 119 12.99 -11.97 7.08
CA PHE A 119 11.82 -11.23 6.64
C PHE A 119 12.11 -10.48 5.33
N GLU A 120 13.22 -9.71 5.26
CA GLU A 120 13.61 -8.99 4.04
C GLU A 120 13.78 -9.93 2.85
N ASP A 121 14.42 -11.07 3.06
CA ASP A 121 14.65 -12.08 2.02
C ASP A 121 13.33 -12.68 1.52
N GLN A 122 12.42 -13.04 2.45
CA GLN A 122 11.11 -13.61 2.11
C GLN A 122 10.20 -12.57 1.42
N PHE A 123 10.19 -11.32 1.91
CA PHE A 123 9.41 -10.23 1.31
C PHE A 123 9.93 -9.91 -0.09
N SER A 124 11.26 -9.84 -0.27
CA SER A 124 11.89 -9.62 -1.56
C SER A 124 11.57 -10.75 -2.55
N ALA A 125 11.61 -12.00 -2.10
CA ALA A 125 11.26 -13.15 -2.93
C ALA A 125 9.78 -13.09 -3.37
N ALA A 126 8.87 -12.77 -2.45
CA ALA A 126 7.46 -12.58 -2.76
C ALA A 126 7.24 -11.43 -3.75
N ALA A 127 7.91 -10.28 -3.55
CA ALA A 127 7.84 -9.15 -4.46
C ALA A 127 8.34 -9.49 -5.88
N LEU A 128 9.44 -10.23 -5.99
CA LEU A 128 9.99 -10.68 -7.29
C LEU A 128 9.09 -11.72 -7.99
N SER A 129 8.29 -12.47 -7.25
CA SER A 129 7.37 -13.47 -7.81
C SER A 129 6.15 -12.85 -8.49
N VAL A 130 5.84 -11.57 -8.24
CA VAL A 130 4.71 -10.88 -8.88
C VAL A 130 4.98 -10.72 -10.36
N PHE A 131 4.21 -11.43 -11.18
CA PHE A 131 4.26 -11.30 -12.63
C PHE A 131 3.43 -10.10 -13.09
N GLY A 132 4.06 -9.14 -13.77
CA GLY A 132 3.39 -7.91 -14.20
C GLY A 132 3.23 -6.91 -13.06
N SER A 133 2.04 -6.31 -12.99
CA SER A 133 1.69 -5.26 -12.03
C SER A 133 1.02 -5.84 -10.78
N GLY A 134 1.32 -5.28 -9.62
CA GLY A 134 0.74 -5.71 -8.36
C GLY A 134 1.49 -5.16 -7.16
N TYR A 135 1.27 -5.77 -6.01
CA TYR A 135 1.86 -5.36 -4.73
C TYR A 135 2.35 -6.56 -3.94
N ALA A 136 3.41 -6.37 -3.17
CA ALA A 136 3.77 -7.24 -2.06
C ALA A 136 3.34 -6.57 -0.74
N TRP A 137 2.85 -7.37 0.20
CA TRP A 137 2.29 -6.89 1.46
C TRP A 137 2.85 -7.64 2.64
N LEU A 138 3.10 -6.92 3.74
CA LEU A 138 3.09 -7.48 5.08
C LEU A 138 1.72 -7.22 5.67
N VAL A 139 1.05 -8.26 6.14
CA VAL A 139 -0.29 -8.21 6.72
C VAL A 139 -0.34 -8.92 8.06
N ALA A 140 -1.36 -8.65 8.86
CA ALA A 140 -1.72 -9.45 10.02
C ALA A 140 -3.09 -10.11 9.80
N ASP A 141 -3.26 -11.36 10.24
CA ASP A 141 -4.56 -11.98 10.34
C ASP A 141 -5.31 -11.54 11.61
N ARG A 142 -6.52 -12.07 11.83
CA ARG A 142 -7.37 -11.70 12.98
C ARG A 142 -6.75 -11.98 14.33
N ASP A 143 -5.83 -12.94 14.40
CA ASP A 143 -5.11 -13.32 15.62
C ASP A 143 -3.81 -12.54 15.81
N GLY A 144 -3.51 -11.62 14.87
CA GLY A 144 -2.29 -10.81 14.86
C GLY A 144 -1.07 -11.53 14.27
N THR A 145 -1.24 -12.70 13.65
CA THR A 145 -0.14 -13.44 13.02
C THR A 145 0.27 -12.73 11.73
N LEU A 146 1.57 -12.47 11.61
CA LEU A 146 2.14 -11.78 10.44
C LEU A 146 2.26 -12.72 9.24
N GLN A 147 1.96 -12.20 8.05
CA GLN A 147 2.06 -12.94 6.80
C GLN A 147 2.58 -12.03 5.67
N ILE A 148 3.32 -12.61 4.73
CA ILE A 148 3.66 -11.96 3.46
C ILE A 148 2.74 -12.50 2.39
N ILE A 149 2.03 -11.62 1.69
CA ILE A 149 1.17 -11.97 0.55
C ILE A 149 1.46 -11.08 -0.66
N THR A 150 0.95 -11.46 -1.80
CA THR A 150 0.97 -10.63 -3.02
C THR A 150 -0.44 -10.46 -3.57
N THR A 151 -0.69 -9.33 -4.20
CA THR A 151 -1.94 -9.06 -4.93
C THR A 151 -1.63 -8.61 -6.36
N ALA A 152 -2.53 -8.92 -7.28
CA ALA A 152 -2.42 -8.49 -8.67
C ALA A 152 -3.04 -7.10 -8.87
N ASN A 153 -2.52 -6.34 -9.81
CA ASN A 153 -3.06 -5.04 -10.22
C ASN A 153 -3.32 -4.11 -9.02
N GLN A 154 -4.59 -3.70 -8.82
CA GLN A 154 -5.01 -2.85 -7.71
C GLN A 154 -5.83 -3.62 -6.66
N ASP A 155 -5.75 -4.95 -6.64
CA ASP A 155 -6.35 -5.75 -5.59
C ASP A 155 -5.71 -5.44 -4.22
N THR A 156 -6.51 -5.61 -3.16
CA THR A 156 -6.11 -5.30 -1.78
C THR A 156 -6.28 -6.52 -0.87
N PRO A 157 -5.59 -6.57 0.28
CA PRO A 157 -5.79 -7.63 1.29
C PRO A 157 -7.16 -7.57 2.01
N LEU A 158 -7.87 -6.45 1.92
CA LEU A 158 -9.11 -6.21 2.70
C LEU A 158 -10.18 -7.30 2.51
N PRO A 159 -10.50 -7.74 1.26
CA PRO A 159 -11.49 -8.81 1.05
C PRO A 159 -11.07 -10.17 1.61
N MET A 160 -9.79 -10.36 1.90
CA MET A 160 -9.25 -11.57 2.53
C MET A 160 -9.37 -11.51 4.06
N HIS A 161 -9.94 -10.42 4.61
CA HIS A 161 -9.98 -10.13 6.05
C HIS A 161 -8.60 -10.07 6.71
N LEU A 162 -7.60 -9.60 5.95
CA LEU A 162 -6.25 -9.36 6.43
C LEU A 162 -6.05 -7.87 6.67
N HIS A 163 -5.32 -7.54 7.74
CA HIS A 163 -5.01 -6.17 8.10
C HIS A 163 -3.67 -5.74 7.49
N PRO A 164 -3.65 -4.78 6.54
CA PRO A 164 -2.40 -4.32 5.92
C PRO A 164 -1.51 -3.56 6.91
N LEU A 165 -0.22 -3.86 6.88
CA LEU A 165 0.80 -3.20 7.72
C LEU A 165 1.83 -2.45 6.87
N LEU A 166 2.22 -3.02 5.74
CA LEU A 166 3.21 -2.48 4.81
C LEU A 166 2.90 -2.98 3.42
N ASN A 167 3.11 -2.15 2.38
CA ASN A 167 3.08 -2.59 1.00
C ASN A 167 4.21 -2.00 0.18
N LEU A 168 4.58 -2.73 -0.86
CA LEU A 168 5.51 -2.31 -1.91
C LEU A 168 4.76 -2.34 -3.24
N ASP A 169 4.77 -1.20 -3.92
CA ASP A 169 4.22 -1.06 -5.27
C ASP A 169 5.19 -1.65 -6.30
N LEU A 170 4.71 -2.63 -7.08
CA LEU A 170 5.49 -3.34 -8.11
C LEU A 170 5.04 -2.99 -9.54
N TRP A 171 4.15 -2.00 -9.67
CA TRP A 171 3.86 -1.40 -10.97
C TRP A 171 5.11 -0.69 -11.51
N GLU A 172 5.37 -0.79 -12.80
CA GLU A 172 6.56 -0.16 -13.41
C GLU A 172 6.65 1.35 -13.19
N HIS A 173 5.50 2.04 -13.10
CA HIS A 173 5.49 3.48 -12.83
C HIS A 173 6.12 3.85 -11.47
N ALA A 174 6.18 2.92 -10.51
CA ALA A 174 6.77 3.17 -9.20
C ALA A 174 8.31 3.21 -9.23
N TYR A 175 8.96 2.59 -10.25
CA TYR A 175 10.41 2.42 -10.22
C TYR A 175 11.13 2.59 -11.56
N TYR A 176 10.44 2.58 -12.71
CA TYR A 176 11.07 2.45 -14.02
C TYR A 176 12.01 3.62 -14.37
N LEU A 177 11.68 4.85 -13.97
CA LEU A 177 12.51 6.02 -14.29
C LEU A 177 13.90 5.96 -13.62
N LYS A 178 13.98 5.36 -12.44
CA LYS A 178 15.21 5.24 -11.66
C LYS A 178 15.91 3.90 -11.85
N HIS A 179 15.15 2.82 -11.81
CA HIS A 179 15.69 1.45 -11.77
C HIS A 179 15.54 0.71 -13.09
N PHE A 180 14.90 1.33 -14.10
CA PHE A 180 14.57 0.69 -15.38
C PHE A 180 13.86 -0.66 -15.17
N ASN A 181 14.33 -1.71 -15.81
CA ASN A 181 13.80 -3.07 -15.67
C ASN A 181 14.35 -3.82 -14.43
N ASN A 182 15.20 -3.20 -13.62
CA ASN A 182 15.84 -3.85 -12.47
C ASN A 182 14.99 -3.76 -11.21
N ARG A 183 13.93 -4.56 -11.15
CA ARG A 183 13.02 -4.63 -9.97
C ARG A 183 13.77 -5.04 -8.71
N THR A 184 14.80 -5.89 -8.80
CA THR A 184 15.61 -6.30 -7.63
C THR A 184 16.30 -5.12 -6.97
N SER A 185 16.89 -4.20 -7.77
CA SER A 185 17.51 -2.97 -7.25
C SER A 185 16.47 -2.08 -6.56
N TYR A 186 15.30 -1.91 -7.16
CA TYR A 186 14.22 -1.13 -6.58
C TYR A 186 13.75 -1.67 -5.23
N ILE A 187 13.52 -2.98 -5.13
CA ILE A 187 13.09 -3.63 -3.88
C ILE A 187 14.12 -3.40 -2.78
N LYS A 188 15.41 -3.59 -3.09
CA LYS A 188 16.51 -3.37 -2.14
C LYS A 188 16.57 -1.92 -1.66
N ASP A 189 16.45 -0.97 -2.56
CA ASP A 189 16.52 0.46 -2.26
C ASP A 189 15.30 0.93 -1.46
N TRP A 190 14.11 0.37 -1.75
CA TRP A 190 12.89 0.70 -1.05
C TRP A 190 12.94 0.35 0.47
N PHE A 191 13.64 -0.70 0.89
CA PHE A 191 13.77 -1.02 2.33
C PHE A 191 14.41 0.12 3.13
N HIS A 192 15.23 0.96 2.53
CA HIS A 192 15.80 2.16 3.17
C HIS A 192 14.76 3.26 3.41
N LEU A 193 13.59 3.16 2.80
CA LEU A 193 12.52 4.17 2.86
C LEU A 193 11.37 3.77 3.78
N VAL A 194 11.33 2.51 4.25
CA VAL A 194 10.23 2.02 5.08
C VAL A 194 10.18 2.75 6.42
N ASN A 195 9.03 3.37 6.71
CA ASN A 195 8.75 3.99 7.99
C ASN A 195 8.36 2.91 9.03
N TRP A 196 9.35 2.22 9.58
CA TRP A 196 9.14 1.14 10.54
C TRP A 196 8.36 1.58 11.79
N LYS A 197 8.45 2.86 12.15
CA LYS A 197 7.65 3.41 13.25
C LYS A 197 6.16 3.37 12.93
N THR A 198 5.77 3.80 11.72
CA THR A 198 4.37 3.76 11.26
C THR A 198 3.88 2.32 11.15
N VAL A 199 4.67 1.42 10.57
CA VAL A 199 4.33 -0.01 10.47
C VAL A 199 4.09 -0.62 11.85
N ALA A 200 4.98 -0.36 12.81
CA ALA A 200 4.83 -0.84 14.19
C ALA A 200 3.58 -0.25 14.88
N GLN A 201 3.29 1.04 14.67
CA GLN A 201 2.10 1.68 15.21
C GLN A 201 0.81 1.07 14.65
N ASN A 202 0.74 0.82 13.34
CA ASN A 202 -0.39 0.17 12.70
C ASN A 202 -0.64 -1.24 13.28
N TYR A 203 0.42 -2.02 13.44
CA TYR A 203 0.31 -3.35 14.04
C TYR A 203 -0.19 -3.30 15.48
N LEU A 204 0.41 -2.42 16.32
CA LEU A 204 0.02 -2.31 17.73
C LEU A 204 -1.40 -1.76 17.90
N ALA A 205 -1.84 -0.84 17.04
CA ALA A 205 -3.21 -0.37 17.03
C ALA A 205 -4.18 -1.51 16.72
N PHE A 206 -3.86 -2.33 15.72
CA PHE A 206 -4.68 -3.47 15.32
C PHE A 206 -4.83 -4.51 16.43
N ILE A 207 -3.72 -5.01 17.01
CA ILE A 207 -3.78 -6.05 18.06
C ILE A 207 -4.41 -5.56 19.37
N ASN A 208 -4.43 -4.24 19.62
CA ASN A 208 -5.09 -3.63 20.77
C ASN A 208 -6.55 -3.21 20.50
N GLY A 209 -7.08 -3.48 19.31
CA GLY A 209 -8.48 -3.19 18.95
C GLY A 209 -8.79 -1.71 18.73
N TYR A 210 -7.80 -0.88 18.36
CA TYR A 210 -7.95 0.56 18.08
C TYR A 210 -8.14 0.88 16.58
N THR A 211 -8.56 -0.09 15.75
CA THR A 211 -8.76 0.08 14.30
C THR A 211 -10.22 0.02 13.90
#